data_4bebc045aad89c1070d685d8b7654091
#
_entry.id   4bebc045aad89c1070d685d8b7654091
#
_cell.length_a   1.000
_cell.length_b   1.000
_cell.length_c   1.000
_cell.angle_alpha   90.00
_cell.angle_beta   90.00
_cell.angle_gamma   90.00
#
_symmetry.space_group_name_H-M   'P 1'
#
loop_
_entity.id
_entity.type
_entity.pdbx_description
1 polymer ?
#
loop_
_entity_poly.entity_id
_entity_poly.type
_entity_poly.pdbx_seq_one_letter_code
_entity_poly.pdbx_strand_id
1 'polypeptide(L)'
;MFVVDSHCDSIATVGEQPLVNPYNFSRRFRQLQMTAMFCTHPGDTPQTSWERVLHYISVFDRAMEDEADVVRQVRSYADIEEAFESGRHAALLTVEGGLGCNTVENLRYVWNAGVRVFGLTWLSNDMAKSNRVLEDGEADTGLSPLGREMVEEGNRLGMLFDVSHISDKSFFDLLELSEKPLIATHSNFRTLCSHSRNLTDEMARAITERDGMIGLNLCTSFVHDEPEKRTVESFFAHLDYCLEHFGEEHIGFGGDIDGVGGVYPTPINESSSIHDQLIEYMERHYPTSVIENVAGGNYLRFLKKYL
;
A
#
# COMPACT_ATOMS: atom_id res chain seq x y z
N MET A 1 -1.56 -0.17 21.62
CA MET A 1 -1.31 -0.68 20.26
C MET A 1 -2.07 0.18 19.25
N PHE A 2 -1.51 0.40 18.09
CA PHE A 2 -2.13 1.05 16.93
C PHE A 2 -2.13 0.08 15.75
N VAL A 3 -2.99 0.32 14.78
CA VAL A 3 -3.01 -0.45 13.52
C VAL A 3 -2.55 0.48 12.39
N VAL A 4 -1.76 -0.04 11.48
CA VAL A 4 -1.44 0.63 10.22
C VAL A 4 -1.71 -0.34 9.08
N ASP A 5 -2.51 0.10 8.12
CA ASP A 5 -2.70 -0.56 6.84
C ASP A 5 -2.10 0.31 5.73
N SER A 6 -1.15 -0.24 5.01
CA SER A 6 -0.41 0.51 3.99
C SER A 6 -1.10 0.55 2.63
N HIS A 7 -2.24 -0.14 2.45
CA HIS A 7 -3.01 -0.06 1.21
C HIS A 7 -4.49 -0.43 1.38
N CYS A 8 -5.36 0.48 0.97
CA CYS A 8 -6.80 0.24 0.96
C CYS A 8 -7.47 1.12 -0.10
N ASP A 9 -8.35 0.51 -0.93
CA ASP A 9 -9.05 1.17 -2.04
C ASP A 9 -10.40 1.78 -1.65
N SER A 10 -10.66 1.93 -0.37
CA SER A 10 -11.96 2.40 0.16
C SER A 10 -12.45 3.74 -0.42
N ILE A 11 -11.55 4.57 -0.98
CA ILE A 11 -11.95 5.81 -1.64
C ILE A 11 -12.87 5.56 -2.85
N ALA A 12 -12.73 4.41 -3.51
CA ALA A 12 -13.55 4.05 -4.65
C ALA A 12 -15.01 3.72 -4.26
N THR A 13 -15.24 3.39 -2.99
CA THR A 13 -16.55 3.02 -2.47
C THR A 13 -17.26 4.17 -1.73
N VAL A 14 -16.56 5.29 -1.50
CA VAL A 14 -17.15 6.48 -0.85
C VAL A 14 -18.31 7.03 -1.68
N GLY A 15 -19.44 7.21 -1.00
CA GLY A 15 -20.71 7.60 -1.64
C GLY A 15 -21.72 6.45 -1.63
N GLU A 16 -21.28 5.20 -1.68
CA GLU A 16 -22.07 4.01 -1.37
C GLU A 16 -22.01 3.69 0.13
N GLN A 17 -20.84 3.97 0.75
CA GLN A 17 -20.58 3.83 2.18
C GLN A 17 -19.60 4.90 2.65
N PRO A 18 -19.51 5.19 3.99
CA PRO A 18 -18.50 6.10 4.52
C PRO A 18 -17.09 5.54 4.33
N LEU A 19 -16.07 6.42 4.32
CA LEU A 19 -14.67 6.02 4.25
C LEU A 19 -14.29 5.13 5.44
N VAL A 20 -14.72 5.51 6.65
CA VAL A 20 -14.56 4.70 7.87
C VAL A 20 -15.79 3.82 8.06
N ASN A 21 -15.69 2.56 7.73
CA ASN A 21 -16.79 1.62 7.84
C ASN A 21 -16.45 0.42 8.74
N PRO A 22 -17.42 -0.48 9.04
CA PRO A 22 -17.25 -1.54 10.02
C PRO A 22 -16.17 -2.58 9.73
N TYR A 23 -15.77 -2.77 8.48
CA TYR A 23 -14.81 -3.83 8.12
C TYR A 23 -13.42 -3.30 7.78
N ASN A 24 -13.29 -2.06 7.31
CA ASN A 24 -12.00 -1.52 6.86
C ASN A 24 -11.20 -0.82 7.97
N PHE A 25 -11.82 -0.44 9.08
CA PHE A 25 -11.13 0.12 10.23
C PHE A 25 -11.27 -0.75 11.48
N SER A 26 -10.19 -0.83 12.27
CA SER A 26 -10.21 -1.50 13.57
C SER A 26 -11.21 -0.85 14.51
N ARG A 27 -11.99 -1.67 15.22
CA ARG A 27 -12.87 -1.22 16.32
C ARG A 27 -12.20 -1.25 17.69
N ARG A 28 -11.07 -1.95 17.77
CA ARG A 28 -10.30 -2.12 19.00
C ARG A 28 -9.23 -1.05 19.16
N PHE A 29 -8.67 -0.55 18.04
CA PHE A 29 -7.48 0.31 18.04
C PHE A 29 -7.65 1.51 17.12
N ARG A 30 -6.87 2.59 17.38
CA ARG A 30 -6.73 3.65 16.38
C ARG A 30 -5.91 3.14 15.21
N GLN A 31 -6.32 3.53 14.02
CA GLN A 31 -5.73 3.03 12.78
C GLN A 31 -5.30 4.19 11.90
N LEU A 32 -4.10 4.05 11.32
CA LEU A 32 -3.69 4.78 10.13
C LEU A 32 -3.98 3.90 8.92
N GLN A 33 -4.69 4.45 7.95
CA GLN A 33 -4.92 3.82 6.67
C GLN A 33 -4.27 4.63 5.57
N MET A 34 -3.43 4.00 4.76
CA MET A 34 -2.97 4.57 3.50
C MET A 34 -4.08 4.33 2.47
N THR A 35 -4.80 5.42 2.16
CA THR A 35 -5.98 5.39 1.29
C THR A 35 -5.53 5.60 -0.14
N ALA A 36 -5.63 4.54 -0.94
CA ALA A 36 -5.15 4.52 -2.30
C ALA A 36 -6.16 5.13 -3.29
N MET A 37 -5.67 6.01 -4.13
CA MET A 37 -6.37 6.41 -5.35
C MET A 37 -5.95 5.46 -6.47
N PHE A 38 -6.79 4.48 -6.80
CA PHE A 38 -6.60 3.58 -7.92
C PHE A 38 -6.89 4.31 -9.24
N CYS A 39 -5.84 4.89 -9.83
CA CYS A 39 -5.99 5.90 -10.88
C CYS A 39 -5.87 5.36 -12.30
N THR A 40 -5.47 4.10 -12.50
CA THR A 40 -5.20 3.54 -13.83
C THR A 40 -6.07 2.32 -14.11
N HIS A 41 -6.89 2.38 -15.17
CA HIS A 41 -7.70 1.26 -15.65
C HIS A 41 -7.24 0.83 -17.04
N PRO A 42 -7.54 -0.43 -17.48
CA PRO A 42 -7.28 -0.85 -18.85
C PRO A 42 -7.94 0.07 -19.87
N GLY A 43 -7.16 0.56 -20.83
CA GLY A 43 -7.63 1.47 -21.88
C GLY A 43 -7.59 2.96 -21.52
N ASP A 44 -7.15 3.31 -20.33
CA ASP A 44 -6.97 4.73 -19.96
C ASP A 44 -5.87 5.41 -20.78
N THR A 45 -6.09 6.69 -21.00
CA THR A 45 -5.08 7.65 -21.42
C THR A 45 -4.56 8.43 -20.19
N PRO A 46 -3.42 9.14 -20.28
CA PRO A 46 -3.00 10.05 -19.22
C PRO A 46 -4.09 11.04 -18.80
N GLN A 47 -4.87 11.54 -19.76
CA GLN A 47 -5.95 12.49 -19.48
C GLN A 47 -7.10 11.86 -18.67
N THR A 48 -7.60 10.67 -19.05
CA THR A 48 -8.69 10.01 -18.32
C THR A 48 -8.27 9.55 -16.93
N SER A 49 -7.01 9.10 -16.79
CA SER A 49 -6.42 8.79 -15.50
C SER A 49 -6.28 10.04 -14.62
N TRP A 50 -5.86 11.18 -15.20
CA TRP A 50 -5.77 12.45 -14.47
C TRP A 50 -7.14 12.95 -13.98
N GLU A 51 -8.18 12.88 -14.81
CA GLU A 51 -9.55 13.23 -14.41
C GLU A 51 -10.02 12.37 -13.23
N ARG A 52 -9.64 11.09 -13.19
CA ARG A 52 -9.93 10.19 -12.05
C ARG A 52 -9.14 10.59 -10.80
N VAL A 53 -7.88 10.97 -10.92
CA VAL A 53 -7.10 11.53 -9.79
C VAL A 53 -7.83 12.73 -9.17
N LEU A 54 -8.24 13.69 -10.00
CA LEU A 54 -8.97 14.88 -9.52
C LEU A 54 -10.30 14.52 -8.86
N HIS A 55 -11.02 13.56 -9.43
CA HIS A 55 -12.26 13.05 -8.85
C HIS A 55 -12.00 12.44 -7.46
N TYR A 56 -11.03 11.55 -7.31
CA TYR A 56 -10.73 10.92 -6.02
C TYR A 56 -10.22 11.90 -4.96
N ILE A 57 -9.44 12.91 -5.34
CA ILE A 57 -9.08 14.00 -4.41
C ILE A 57 -10.34 14.70 -3.90
N SER A 58 -11.29 15.03 -4.79
CA SER A 58 -12.55 15.67 -4.39
C SER A 58 -13.43 14.77 -3.50
N VAL A 59 -13.44 13.45 -3.76
CA VAL A 59 -14.15 12.47 -2.93
C VAL A 59 -13.50 12.37 -1.56
N PHE A 60 -12.18 12.28 -1.51
CA PHE A 60 -11.42 12.22 -0.26
C PHE A 60 -11.61 13.47 0.60
N ASP A 61 -11.50 14.66 0.01
CA ASP A 61 -11.68 15.92 0.73
C ASP A 61 -13.08 16.00 1.36
N ARG A 62 -14.11 15.57 0.63
CA ARG A 62 -15.48 15.49 1.15
C ARG A 62 -15.61 14.49 2.28
N ALA A 63 -15.01 13.30 2.16
CA ALA A 63 -15.02 12.32 3.24
C ALA A 63 -14.33 12.85 4.51
N MET A 64 -13.24 13.60 4.36
CA MET A 64 -12.55 14.26 5.49
C MET A 64 -13.42 15.33 6.18
N GLU A 65 -14.31 16.00 5.44
CA GLU A 65 -15.27 16.96 6.01
C GLU A 65 -16.44 16.23 6.68
N ASP A 66 -17.04 15.27 6.00
CA ASP A 66 -18.24 14.56 6.48
C ASP A 66 -17.95 13.67 7.71
N GLU A 67 -16.74 13.12 7.80
CA GLU A 67 -16.32 12.19 8.85
C GLU A 67 -15.27 12.80 9.81
N ALA A 68 -15.18 14.13 9.90
CA ALA A 68 -14.15 14.86 10.64
C ALA A 68 -14.06 14.48 12.13
N ASP A 69 -15.15 13.96 12.73
CA ASP A 69 -15.17 13.50 14.12
C ASP A 69 -14.50 12.13 14.31
N VAL A 70 -14.33 11.33 13.25
CA VAL A 70 -13.83 9.94 13.33
C VAL A 70 -12.51 9.71 12.62
N VAL A 71 -12.22 10.47 11.57
CA VAL A 71 -10.98 10.35 10.79
C VAL A 71 -10.41 11.72 10.43
N ARG A 72 -9.10 11.77 10.22
CA ARG A 72 -8.39 12.98 9.81
C ARG A 72 -7.38 12.65 8.72
N GLN A 73 -7.27 13.51 7.69
CA GLN A 73 -6.15 13.49 6.77
C GLN A 73 -4.84 13.79 7.50
N VAL A 74 -3.81 13.01 7.20
CA VAL A 74 -2.45 13.23 7.71
C VAL A 74 -1.47 13.42 6.55
N ARG A 75 -0.49 14.30 6.74
CA ARG A 75 0.53 14.65 5.74
C ARG A 75 1.94 14.58 6.33
N SER A 76 2.04 14.39 7.63
CA SER A 76 3.26 14.29 8.42
C SER A 76 3.07 13.35 9.59
N TYR A 77 4.16 12.91 10.21
CA TYR A 77 4.07 12.08 11.42
C TYR A 77 3.41 12.82 12.60
N ALA A 78 3.62 14.12 12.72
CA ALA A 78 2.96 14.94 13.75
C ALA A 78 1.42 14.95 13.59
N ASP A 79 0.92 14.94 12.34
CA ASP A 79 -0.53 14.83 12.11
C ASP A 79 -1.09 13.47 12.55
N ILE A 80 -0.30 12.39 12.42
CA ILE A 80 -0.67 11.04 12.90
C ILE A 80 -0.79 11.05 14.42
N GLU A 81 0.20 11.61 15.14
CA GLU A 81 0.18 11.73 16.58
C GLU A 81 -1.05 12.53 17.05
N GLU A 82 -1.32 13.70 16.44
CA GLU A 82 -2.48 14.52 16.76
C GLU A 82 -3.84 13.80 16.48
N ALA A 83 -3.94 13.06 15.38
CA ALA A 83 -5.13 12.25 15.07
C ALA A 83 -5.39 11.24 16.19
N PHE A 84 -4.37 10.48 16.58
CA PHE A 84 -4.49 9.44 17.59
C PHE A 84 -4.75 10.00 19.00
N GLU A 85 -4.08 11.08 19.38
CA GLU A 85 -4.31 11.77 20.66
C GLU A 85 -5.72 12.35 20.77
N SER A 86 -6.28 12.84 19.64
CA SER A 86 -7.67 13.31 19.59
C SER A 86 -8.71 12.20 19.51
N GLY A 87 -8.28 10.91 19.51
CA GLY A 87 -9.16 9.75 19.46
C GLY A 87 -9.70 9.43 18.07
N ARG A 88 -9.17 10.03 17.00
CA ARG A 88 -9.55 9.80 15.61
C ARG A 88 -8.64 8.75 14.94
N HIS A 89 -9.13 8.17 13.86
CA HIS A 89 -8.30 7.46 12.90
C HIS A 89 -7.53 8.45 12.01
N ALA A 90 -6.52 7.96 11.31
CA ALA A 90 -5.72 8.74 10.38
C ALA A 90 -5.85 8.19 8.95
N ALA A 91 -5.95 9.05 7.96
CA ALA A 91 -5.96 8.69 6.54
C ALA A 91 -4.82 9.41 5.80
N LEU A 92 -3.91 8.65 5.21
CA LEU A 92 -2.80 9.14 4.37
C LEU A 92 -3.13 8.85 2.91
N LEU A 93 -3.23 9.91 2.10
CA LEU A 93 -3.57 9.76 0.69
C LEU A 93 -2.37 9.23 -0.12
N THR A 94 -2.62 8.23 -0.97
CA THR A 94 -1.62 7.61 -1.83
C THR A 94 -2.10 7.52 -3.28
N VAL A 95 -1.19 7.33 -4.24
CA VAL A 95 -1.52 7.07 -5.64
C VAL A 95 -1.11 5.65 -6.01
N GLU A 96 -2.06 4.91 -6.56
CA GLU A 96 -1.83 3.63 -7.21
C GLU A 96 -2.03 3.74 -8.71
N GLY A 97 -0.93 3.56 -9.47
CA GLY A 97 -0.93 3.72 -10.91
C GLY A 97 -0.83 5.17 -11.37
N GLY A 98 0.40 5.65 -11.52
CA GLY A 98 0.71 7.06 -11.76
C GLY A 98 0.48 7.57 -13.19
N LEU A 99 -0.23 6.84 -14.07
CA LEU A 99 -0.43 7.24 -15.49
C LEU A 99 -0.91 8.68 -15.65
N GLY A 100 -1.87 9.13 -14.84
CA GLY A 100 -2.39 10.50 -14.85
C GLY A 100 -1.43 11.53 -14.22
N CYS A 101 -0.44 11.08 -13.46
CA CYS A 101 0.54 11.92 -12.78
C CYS A 101 1.88 11.98 -13.52
N ASN A 102 1.89 11.76 -14.83
CA ASN A 102 3.07 11.65 -15.69
C ASN A 102 3.69 13.00 -16.10
N THR A 103 3.37 14.07 -15.41
CA THR A 103 4.01 15.38 -15.56
C THR A 103 4.44 15.92 -14.20
N VAL A 104 5.51 16.71 -14.18
CA VAL A 104 5.99 17.39 -12.96
C VAL A 104 4.89 18.24 -12.32
N GLU A 105 4.05 18.90 -13.12
CA GLU A 105 2.94 19.71 -12.63
C GLU A 105 1.89 18.86 -11.91
N ASN A 106 1.47 17.74 -12.50
CA ASN A 106 0.50 16.83 -11.90
C ASN A 106 1.05 16.17 -10.63
N LEU A 107 2.34 15.77 -10.63
CA LEU A 107 2.99 15.21 -9.45
C LEU A 107 3.04 16.21 -8.29
N ARG A 108 3.36 17.48 -8.57
CA ARG A 108 3.30 18.56 -7.58
C ARG A 108 1.88 18.83 -7.08
N TYR A 109 0.91 18.72 -7.95
CA TYR A 109 -0.49 18.91 -7.59
C TYR A 109 -0.94 17.85 -6.57
N VAL A 110 -0.68 16.56 -6.82
CA VAL A 110 -1.07 15.49 -5.87
C VAL A 110 -0.29 15.59 -4.56
N TRP A 111 0.98 15.99 -4.59
CA TRP A 111 1.75 16.28 -3.37
C TRP A 111 1.07 17.36 -2.52
N ASN A 112 0.65 18.47 -3.15
CA ASN A 112 -0.03 19.57 -2.47
C ASN A 112 -1.41 19.15 -1.92
N ALA A 113 -2.10 18.23 -2.59
CA ALA A 113 -3.34 17.62 -2.11
C ALA A 113 -3.13 16.70 -0.88
N GLY A 114 -1.88 16.29 -0.62
CA GLY A 114 -1.52 15.50 0.56
C GLY A 114 -1.06 14.09 0.27
N VAL A 115 -0.86 13.72 -1.00
CA VAL A 115 -0.24 12.44 -1.35
C VAL A 115 1.19 12.39 -0.82
N ARG A 116 1.56 11.29 -0.20
CA ARG A 116 2.92 11.05 0.34
C ARG A 116 3.56 9.77 -0.17
N VAL A 117 2.76 8.83 -0.67
CA VAL A 117 3.22 7.56 -1.24
C VAL A 117 2.74 7.49 -2.69
N PHE A 118 3.63 7.16 -3.60
CA PHE A 118 3.39 7.20 -5.04
C PHE A 118 3.84 5.91 -5.73
N GLY A 119 2.87 5.17 -6.29
CA GLY A 119 3.11 4.02 -7.16
C GLY A 119 3.15 4.46 -8.63
N LEU A 120 4.26 4.22 -9.31
CA LEU A 120 4.42 4.60 -10.73
C LEU A 120 3.48 3.81 -11.65
N THR A 121 3.18 2.57 -11.30
CA THR A 121 2.44 1.64 -12.15
C THR A 121 1.32 0.91 -11.41
N TRP A 122 0.26 0.60 -12.10
CA TRP A 122 -0.63 -0.53 -11.93
C TRP A 122 -0.59 -1.40 -13.20
N LEU A 123 -0.68 -0.76 -14.36
CA LEU A 123 -0.28 -1.29 -15.67
C LEU A 123 0.98 -0.59 -16.14
N SER A 124 1.71 -1.20 -17.06
CA SER A 124 2.81 -0.55 -17.78
C SER A 124 2.33 0.74 -18.43
N ASN A 125 3.11 1.79 -18.31
CA ASN A 125 2.80 3.11 -18.84
C ASN A 125 4.08 3.77 -19.39
N ASP A 126 4.00 5.05 -19.71
CA ASP A 126 5.11 5.83 -20.26
C ASP A 126 6.26 6.12 -19.28
N MET A 127 6.06 5.86 -17.97
CA MET A 127 7.10 6.03 -16.95
C MET A 127 7.85 4.72 -16.64
N ALA A 128 7.11 3.61 -16.50
CA ALA A 128 7.67 2.35 -16.01
C ALA A 128 6.92 1.12 -16.54
N LYS A 129 7.58 -0.04 -16.51
CA LYS A 129 6.94 -1.33 -16.73
C LYS A 129 6.32 -1.85 -15.41
N SER A 130 5.15 -2.48 -15.52
CA SER A 130 4.51 -3.19 -14.42
C SER A 130 4.91 -4.66 -14.40
N ASN A 131 4.72 -5.34 -13.27
CA ASN A 131 4.98 -6.78 -13.13
C ASN A 131 4.16 -7.67 -14.08
N ARG A 132 3.09 -7.14 -14.69
CA ARG A 132 2.30 -7.86 -15.70
C ARG A 132 3.08 -8.22 -16.96
N VAL A 133 4.20 -7.54 -17.25
CA VAL A 133 5.07 -7.92 -18.37
C VAL A 133 5.56 -9.36 -18.29
N LEU A 134 5.68 -9.92 -17.08
CA LEU A 134 6.04 -11.33 -16.86
C LEU A 134 4.93 -12.30 -17.32
N GLU A 135 3.67 -11.88 -17.20
CA GLU A 135 2.49 -12.66 -17.62
C GLU A 135 2.21 -12.48 -19.11
N ASP A 136 2.37 -11.25 -19.61
CA ASP A 136 2.07 -10.88 -21.00
C ASP A 136 3.20 -11.25 -21.98
N GLY A 137 4.36 -11.66 -21.45
CA GLY A 137 5.55 -11.99 -22.27
C GLY A 137 6.19 -10.77 -22.93
N GLU A 138 5.93 -9.58 -22.41
CA GLU A 138 6.55 -8.34 -22.87
C GLU A 138 7.98 -8.19 -22.33
N ALA A 139 8.78 -7.40 -23.03
CA ALA A 139 10.13 -7.06 -22.57
C ALA A 139 10.05 -6.10 -21.37
N ASP A 140 10.68 -6.49 -20.24
CA ASP A 140 10.87 -5.59 -19.11
C ASP A 140 12.02 -4.62 -19.39
N THR A 141 11.68 -3.39 -19.77
CA THR A 141 12.65 -2.35 -20.10
C THR A 141 13.04 -1.46 -18.94
N GLY A 142 12.39 -1.63 -17.78
CA GLY A 142 12.63 -0.80 -16.58
C GLY A 142 11.99 0.59 -16.68
N LEU A 143 12.57 1.57 -15.96
CA LEU A 143 12.13 2.95 -16.01
C LEU A 143 12.50 3.61 -17.34
N SER A 144 11.56 4.36 -17.91
CA SER A 144 11.80 5.24 -19.04
C SER A 144 12.56 6.53 -18.63
N PRO A 145 13.04 7.35 -19.57
CA PRO A 145 13.55 8.68 -19.24
C PRO A 145 12.53 9.54 -18.47
N LEU A 146 11.24 9.48 -18.83
CA LEU A 146 10.18 10.17 -18.12
C LEU A 146 10.02 9.63 -16.69
N GLY A 147 10.03 8.30 -16.51
CA GLY A 147 9.98 7.70 -15.18
C GLY A 147 11.11 8.17 -14.27
N ARG A 148 12.32 8.28 -14.80
CA ARG A 148 13.48 8.82 -14.06
C ARG A 148 13.27 10.28 -13.67
N GLU A 149 12.77 11.13 -14.57
CA GLU A 149 12.42 12.54 -14.27
C GLU A 149 11.37 12.62 -13.15
N MET A 150 10.34 11.78 -13.19
CA MET A 150 9.30 11.75 -12.15
C MET A 150 9.85 11.28 -10.80
N VAL A 151 10.77 10.33 -10.78
CA VAL A 151 11.45 9.90 -9.54
C VAL A 151 12.33 11.01 -8.98
N GLU A 152 13.09 11.73 -9.81
CA GLU A 152 13.90 12.87 -9.38
C GLU A 152 13.02 13.97 -8.75
N GLU A 153 11.89 14.31 -9.39
CA GLU A 153 10.96 15.28 -8.82
C GLU A 153 10.29 14.78 -7.53
N GLY A 154 9.90 13.49 -7.47
CA GLY A 154 9.36 12.87 -6.26
C GLY A 154 10.36 12.91 -5.09
N ASN A 155 11.64 12.64 -5.34
CA ASN A 155 12.72 12.80 -4.36
C ASN A 155 12.80 14.25 -3.85
N ARG A 156 12.78 15.24 -4.77
CA ARG A 156 12.80 16.65 -4.42
C ARG A 156 11.61 17.09 -3.56
N LEU A 157 10.44 16.49 -3.79
CA LEU A 157 9.24 16.69 -2.99
C LEU A 157 9.30 15.95 -1.65
N GLY A 158 10.11 14.91 -1.54
CA GLY A 158 10.17 14.03 -0.37
C GLY A 158 9.11 12.93 -0.38
N MET A 159 8.63 12.51 -1.56
CA MET A 159 7.72 11.38 -1.71
C MET A 159 8.36 10.06 -1.29
N LEU A 160 7.54 9.13 -0.82
CA LEU A 160 7.86 7.72 -0.70
C LEU A 160 7.36 7.01 -1.96
N PHE A 161 8.14 6.06 -2.48
CA PHE A 161 7.74 5.30 -3.66
C PHE A 161 7.23 3.91 -3.27
N ASP A 162 6.05 3.56 -3.82
CA ASP A 162 5.46 2.24 -3.71
C ASP A 162 5.93 1.38 -4.88
N VAL A 163 6.40 0.18 -4.56
CA VAL A 163 6.88 -0.82 -5.53
C VAL A 163 5.87 -1.94 -5.78
N SER A 164 4.69 -1.87 -5.20
CA SER A 164 3.61 -2.78 -5.57
C SER A 164 3.25 -2.55 -7.04
N HIS A 165 3.02 -3.58 -7.83
CA HIS A 165 2.76 -3.53 -9.27
C HIS A 165 3.95 -3.20 -10.20
N ILE A 166 5.11 -2.80 -9.70
CA ILE A 166 6.25 -2.48 -10.56
C ILE A 166 6.93 -3.75 -11.09
N SER A 167 7.51 -3.73 -12.29
CA SER A 167 8.29 -4.85 -12.82
C SER A 167 9.61 -5.03 -12.10
N ASP A 168 10.20 -6.22 -12.21
CA ASP A 168 11.45 -6.56 -11.54
C ASP A 168 12.58 -5.58 -11.93
N LYS A 169 12.71 -5.27 -13.23
CA LYS A 169 13.73 -4.32 -13.69
C LYS A 169 13.42 -2.87 -13.27
N SER A 170 12.15 -2.45 -13.38
CA SER A 170 11.75 -1.11 -12.92
C SER A 170 11.96 -0.94 -11.42
N PHE A 171 11.79 -2.01 -10.63
CA PHE A 171 12.10 -2.01 -9.20
C PHE A 171 13.57 -1.66 -8.93
N PHE A 172 14.52 -2.35 -9.59
CA PHE A 172 15.94 -2.07 -9.36
C PHE A 172 16.36 -0.71 -9.90
N ASP A 173 15.80 -0.26 -11.04
CA ASP A 173 16.02 1.10 -11.54
C ASP A 173 15.52 2.16 -10.52
N LEU A 174 14.35 1.93 -9.89
CA LEU A 174 13.79 2.83 -8.88
C LEU A 174 14.58 2.77 -7.58
N LEU A 175 15.02 1.58 -7.15
CA LEU A 175 15.85 1.38 -5.95
C LEU A 175 17.16 2.17 -6.04
N GLU A 176 17.75 2.25 -7.23
CA GLU A 176 18.99 3.01 -7.47
C GLU A 176 18.77 4.52 -7.38
N LEU A 177 17.59 5.01 -7.78
CA LEU A 177 17.29 6.44 -7.90
C LEU A 177 16.61 7.01 -6.66
N SER A 178 15.85 6.22 -5.92
CA SER A 178 15.11 6.71 -4.75
C SER A 178 16.06 7.11 -3.62
N GLU A 179 15.89 8.34 -3.11
CA GLU A 179 16.63 8.87 -1.97
C GLU A 179 16.09 8.34 -0.63
N LYS A 180 14.78 8.05 -0.56
CA LYS A 180 14.14 7.42 0.60
C LYS A 180 14.01 5.91 0.40
N PRO A 181 13.85 5.12 1.49
CA PRO A 181 13.54 3.71 1.39
C PRO A 181 12.25 3.45 0.60
N LEU A 182 12.20 2.34 -0.12
CA LEU A 182 11.02 1.91 -0.86
C LEU A 182 10.00 1.25 0.06
N ILE A 183 8.73 1.34 -0.31
CA ILE A 183 7.63 0.63 0.33
C ILE A 183 7.00 -0.30 -0.69
N ALA A 184 6.83 -1.58 -0.35
CA ALA A 184 5.85 -2.43 -1.02
C ALA A 184 4.56 -2.34 -0.20
N THR A 185 3.64 -1.45 -0.59
CA THR A 185 2.45 -1.17 0.22
C THR A 185 1.55 -2.39 0.40
N HIS A 186 1.50 -3.31 -0.61
CA HIS A 186 0.66 -4.49 -0.59
C HIS A 186 1.25 -5.62 -1.48
N SER A 187 2.25 -6.35 -0.95
CA SER A 187 2.92 -7.44 -1.67
C SER A 187 3.34 -8.57 -0.73
N ASN A 188 3.22 -9.80 -1.22
CA ASN A 188 3.64 -11.01 -0.52
C ASN A 188 5.00 -11.52 -1.07
N PHE A 189 5.38 -12.78 -0.79
CA PHE A 189 6.66 -13.36 -1.19
C PHE A 189 6.48 -14.38 -2.33
N ARG A 190 7.22 -14.20 -3.43
CA ARG A 190 7.14 -15.03 -4.64
C ARG A 190 7.60 -16.46 -4.40
N THR A 191 8.45 -16.67 -3.40
CA THR A 191 8.90 -18.01 -2.97
C THR A 191 7.75 -18.88 -2.42
N LEU A 192 6.72 -18.28 -1.80
CA LEU A 192 5.57 -19.01 -1.26
C LEU A 192 4.38 -19.07 -2.23
N CYS A 193 4.22 -18.05 -3.07
CA CYS A 193 3.20 -18.01 -4.11
C CYS A 193 3.81 -17.38 -5.36
N SER A 194 3.87 -18.13 -6.45
CA SER A 194 4.66 -17.81 -7.65
C SER A 194 4.13 -16.64 -8.48
N HIS A 195 3.05 -15.98 -8.04
CA HIS A 195 2.42 -14.87 -8.76
C HIS A 195 3.39 -13.70 -8.97
N SER A 196 3.37 -13.09 -10.17
CA SER A 196 4.24 -11.97 -10.56
C SER A 196 4.12 -10.74 -9.65
N ARG A 197 2.94 -10.57 -8.99
CA ARG A 197 2.67 -9.50 -8.02
C ARG A 197 3.48 -9.59 -6.73
N ASN A 198 3.99 -10.78 -6.40
CA ASN A 198 4.76 -11.02 -5.20
C ASN A 198 6.23 -10.65 -5.40
N LEU A 199 6.87 -10.20 -4.32
CA LEU A 199 8.28 -9.83 -4.29
C LEU A 199 9.18 -11.06 -4.43
N THR A 200 10.25 -10.95 -5.19
CA THR A 200 11.36 -11.91 -5.08
C THR A 200 12.11 -11.71 -3.76
N ASP A 201 12.85 -12.71 -3.31
CA ASP A 201 13.69 -12.60 -2.12
C ASP A 201 14.76 -11.51 -2.26
N GLU A 202 15.24 -11.29 -3.49
CA GLU A 202 16.20 -10.21 -3.78
C GLU A 202 15.56 -8.83 -3.58
N MET A 203 14.32 -8.62 -4.06
CA MET A 203 13.58 -7.39 -3.84
C MET A 203 13.26 -7.18 -2.36
N ALA A 204 12.77 -8.21 -1.66
CA ALA A 204 12.45 -8.13 -0.24
C ALA A 204 13.70 -7.76 0.58
N ARG A 205 14.84 -8.39 0.29
CA ARG A 205 16.13 -8.07 0.91
C ARG A 205 16.55 -6.64 0.62
N ALA A 206 16.43 -6.18 -0.61
CA ALA A 206 16.79 -4.82 -1.00
C ALA A 206 15.92 -3.76 -0.31
N ILE A 207 14.63 -4.04 -0.07
CA ILE A 207 13.72 -3.18 0.70
C ILE A 207 14.18 -3.12 2.16
N THR A 208 14.37 -4.29 2.80
CA THR A 208 14.67 -4.37 4.24
C THR A 208 16.07 -3.85 4.58
N GLU A 209 17.09 -4.12 3.78
CA GLU A 209 18.45 -3.61 3.96
C GLU A 209 18.54 -2.09 3.82
N ARG A 210 17.58 -1.46 3.15
CA ARG A 210 17.44 0.00 3.01
C ARG A 210 16.44 0.62 3.98
N ASP A 211 16.02 -0.09 5.02
CA ASP A 211 15.07 0.37 6.03
C ASP A 211 13.66 0.64 5.45
N GLY A 212 13.29 -0.06 4.39
CA GLY A 212 11.97 0.01 3.75
C GLY A 212 10.91 -0.83 4.46
N MET A 213 9.70 -0.88 3.89
CA MET A 213 8.56 -1.58 4.48
C MET A 213 7.87 -2.48 3.47
N ILE A 214 7.33 -3.61 3.96
CA ILE A 214 6.52 -4.57 3.19
C ILE A 214 5.17 -4.70 3.89
N GLY A 215 4.08 -4.39 3.18
CA GLY A 215 2.71 -4.62 3.61
C GLY A 215 2.19 -5.93 3.03
N LEU A 216 1.73 -6.84 3.87
CA LEU A 216 1.16 -8.13 3.44
C LEU A 216 -0.21 -7.95 2.80
N ASN A 217 -0.37 -8.47 1.58
CA ASN A 217 -1.56 -8.35 0.77
C ASN A 217 -2.53 -9.53 1.03
N LEU A 218 -3.82 -9.21 1.22
CA LEU A 218 -4.89 -10.19 1.45
C LEU A 218 -5.51 -10.75 0.16
N CYS A 219 -5.09 -10.29 -1.03
CA CYS A 219 -5.57 -10.86 -2.28
C CYS A 219 -5.26 -12.37 -2.33
N THR A 220 -6.30 -13.20 -2.38
CA THR A 220 -6.15 -14.66 -2.25
C THR A 220 -5.26 -15.28 -3.30
N SER A 221 -5.22 -14.68 -4.53
CA SER A 221 -4.36 -15.13 -5.63
C SER A 221 -2.87 -14.90 -5.35
N PHE A 222 -2.51 -14.01 -4.41
CA PHE A 222 -1.13 -13.71 -4.04
C PHE A 222 -0.70 -14.42 -2.75
N VAL A 223 -1.66 -15.11 -2.08
CA VAL A 223 -1.41 -15.85 -0.85
C VAL A 223 -0.96 -17.28 -1.12
N HIS A 224 -1.59 -17.96 -2.09
CA HIS A 224 -1.21 -19.33 -2.43
C HIS A 224 -1.59 -19.68 -3.87
N ASP A 225 -0.73 -20.45 -4.57
CA ASP A 225 -0.96 -20.90 -5.94
C ASP A 225 -2.21 -21.79 -6.05
N GLU A 226 -2.40 -22.71 -5.10
CA GLU A 226 -3.55 -23.63 -5.03
C GLU A 226 -4.76 -22.93 -4.36
N PRO A 227 -5.91 -22.77 -5.06
CA PRO A 227 -7.07 -22.04 -4.54
C PRO A 227 -7.60 -22.56 -3.19
N GLU A 228 -7.58 -23.88 -2.97
CA GLU A 228 -8.05 -24.51 -1.73
C GLU A 228 -7.15 -24.24 -0.52
N LYS A 229 -5.95 -23.73 -0.73
CA LYS A 229 -4.99 -23.36 0.31
C LYS A 229 -4.95 -21.85 0.58
N ARG A 230 -5.85 -21.08 0.00
CA ARG A 230 -5.92 -19.61 0.18
C ARG A 230 -6.62 -19.27 1.49
N THR A 231 -5.94 -19.59 2.59
CA THR A 231 -6.44 -19.46 3.97
C THR A 231 -5.65 -18.44 4.77
N VAL A 232 -6.17 -18.07 5.94
CA VAL A 232 -5.48 -17.17 6.86
C VAL A 232 -4.14 -17.73 7.33
N GLU A 233 -4.02 -19.06 7.47
CA GLU A 233 -2.76 -19.73 7.79
C GLU A 233 -1.73 -19.53 6.68
N SER A 234 -2.15 -19.66 5.41
CA SER A 234 -1.25 -19.41 4.27
C SER A 234 -0.89 -17.92 4.15
N PHE A 235 -1.79 -17.01 4.50
CA PHE A 235 -1.47 -15.58 4.58
C PHE A 235 -0.40 -15.32 5.65
N PHE A 236 -0.55 -15.87 6.85
CA PHE A 236 0.44 -15.71 7.91
C PHE A 236 1.73 -16.51 7.68
N ALA A 237 1.74 -17.50 6.80
CA ALA A 237 2.99 -18.13 6.35
C ALA A 237 3.92 -17.12 5.65
N HIS A 238 3.38 -16.09 4.99
CA HIS A 238 4.19 -15.00 4.45
C HIS A 238 4.79 -14.13 5.57
N LEU A 239 4.07 -13.91 6.69
CA LEU A 239 4.64 -13.26 7.86
C LEU A 239 5.78 -14.10 8.44
N ASP A 240 5.55 -15.39 8.68
CA ASP A 240 6.56 -16.30 9.22
C ASP A 240 7.82 -16.33 8.35
N TYR A 241 7.63 -16.36 7.03
CA TYR A 241 8.73 -16.30 6.07
C TYR A 241 9.54 -15.00 6.19
N CYS A 242 8.85 -13.86 6.35
CA CYS A 242 9.53 -12.60 6.58
C CYS A 242 10.34 -12.58 7.88
N LEU A 243 9.71 -13.03 8.98
CA LEU A 243 10.38 -13.10 10.30
C LEU A 243 11.63 -13.96 10.27
N GLU A 244 11.61 -15.08 9.53
CA GLU A 244 12.73 -16.01 9.43
C GLU A 244 13.89 -15.48 8.55
N HIS A 245 13.57 -14.79 7.42
CA HIS A 245 14.55 -14.49 6.38
C HIS A 245 14.97 -13.02 6.30
N PHE A 246 14.10 -12.09 6.74
CA PHE A 246 14.29 -10.64 6.59
C PHE A 246 14.15 -9.86 7.90
N GLY A 247 13.72 -10.52 8.98
CA GLY A 247 13.55 -9.91 10.30
C GLY A 247 12.16 -9.31 10.53
N GLU A 248 11.95 -8.83 11.77
CA GLU A 248 10.63 -8.41 12.26
C GLU A 248 10.30 -6.95 11.95
N GLU A 249 11.29 -6.11 11.68
CA GLU A 249 11.15 -4.65 11.74
C GLU A 249 10.54 -4.01 10.49
N HIS A 250 10.44 -4.77 9.38
CA HIS A 250 10.14 -4.25 8.04
C HIS A 250 8.82 -4.80 7.44
N ILE A 251 7.95 -5.36 8.27
CA ILE A 251 6.71 -6.00 7.84
C ILE A 251 5.51 -5.44 8.57
N GLY A 252 4.36 -5.36 7.89
CA GLY A 252 3.07 -4.95 8.44
C GLY A 252 1.92 -5.36 7.53
N PHE A 253 0.74 -4.77 7.74
CA PHE A 253 -0.42 -5.02 6.90
C PHE A 253 -0.47 -4.06 5.71
N GLY A 254 -0.89 -4.59 4.55
CA GLY A 254 -1.23 -3.88 3.35
C GLY A 254 -2.40 -4.60 2.68
N GLY A 255 -3.58 -4.49 3.32
CA GLY A 255 -4.69 -5.41 3.18
C GLY A 255 -5.34 -5.45 1.81
N ASP A 256 -5.15 -4.42 0.98
CA ASP A 256 -5.80 -4.30 -0.32
C ASP A 256 -7.34 -4.38 -0.21
N ILE A 257 -7.84 -3.86 0.94
CA ILE A 257 -9.27 -3.87 1.27
C ILE A 257 -10.00 -2.99 0.26
N ASP A 258 -11.17 -3.44 -0.17
CA ASP A 258 -11.98 -2.87 -1.27
C ASP A 258 -11.35 -3.03 -2.68
N GLY A 259 -10.06 -3.38 -2.81
CA GLY A 259 -9.39 -3.68 -4.08
C GLY A 259 -9.57 -5.13 -4.55
N VAL A 260 -9.85 -6.06 -3.62
CA VAL A 260 -9.92 -7.51 -3.90
C VAL A 260 -11.36 -8.04 -4.09
N GLY A 261 -12.34 -7.16 -4.22
CA GLY A 261 -13.73 -7.54 -4.47
C GLY A 261 -14.40 -8.33 -3.32
N GLY A 262 -14.00 -8.09 -2.08
CA GLY A 262 -14.57 -8.72 -0.88
C GLY A 262 -14.18 -10.20 -0.68
N VAL A 263 -13.17 -10.70 -1.41
CA VAL A 263 -12.70 -12.09 -1.32
C VAL A 263 -11.34 -12.14 -0.61
N TYR A 264 -11.36 -12.59 0.63
CA TYR A 264 -10.20 -12.67 1.51
C TYR A 264 -9.81 -14.12 1.83
N PRO A 265 -8.59 -14.37 2.34
CA PRO A 265 -8.20 -15.68 2.83
C PRO A 265 -9.16 -16.18 3.91
N THR A 266 -9.71 -17.39 3.73
CA THR A 266 -10.71 -17.93 4.67
C THR A 266 -10.11 -18.16 6.05
N PRO A 267 -10.81 -17.83 7.16
CA PRO A 267 -12.22 -17.40 7.25
C PRO A 267 -12.43 -15.86 7.28
N ILE A 268 -11.43 -15.05 6.93
CA ILE A 268 -11.52 -13.59 6.96
C ILE A 268 -12.65 -13.10 6.04
N ASN A 269 -13.43 -12.12 6.50
CA ASN A 269 -14.57 -11.59 5.76
C ASN A 269 -14.99 -10.20 6.30
N GLU A 270 -15.92 -9.55 5.59
CA GLU A 270 -16.41 -8.19 5.89
C GLU A 270 -17.53 -8.11 6.95
N SER A 271 -17.82 -9.20 7.66
CA SER A 271 -18.82 -9.17 8.74
C SER A 271 -18.38 -8.36 9.97
N SER A 272 -17.09 -8.13 10.11
CA SER A 272 -16.47 -7.31 11.16
C SER A 272 -15.14 -6.75 10.66
N SER A 273 -14.44 -5.95 11.48
CA SER A 273 -13.14 -5.40 11.12
C SER A 273 -12.16 -6.49 10.70
N ILE A 274 -11.64 -6.38 9.49
CA ILE A 274 -10.66 -7.31 8.92
C ILE A 274 -9.39 -7.30 9.78
N HIS A 275 -8.91 -6.12 10.16
CA HIS A 275 -7.72 -5.99 11.02
C HIS A 275 -7.91 -6.63 12.38
N ASP A 276 -9.12 -6.48 12.99
CA ASP A 276 -9.39 -7.12 14.28
C ASP A 276 -9.39 -8.64 14.15
N GLN A 277 -9.92 -9.21 13.04
CA GLN A 277 -9.85 -10.65 12.75
C GLN A 277 -8.40 -11.14 12.59
N LEU A 278 -7.54 -10.36 11.87
CA LEU A 278 -6.12 -10.69 11.72
C LEU A 278 -5.39 -10.64 13.08
N ILE A 279 -5.65 -9.62 13.88
CA ILE A 279 -5.05 -9.49 15.22
C ILE A 279 -5.53 -10.61 16.13
N GLU A 280 -6.81 -11.00 16.10
CA GLU A 280 -7.32 -12.14 16.85
C GLU A 280 -6.66 -13.47 16.45
N TYR A 281 -6.32 -13.63 15.18
CA TYR A 281 -5.50 -14.78 14.76
C TYR A 281 -4.09 -14.69 15.35
N MET A 282 -3.44 -13.52 15.28
CA MET A 282 -2.10 -13.31 15.81
C MET A 282 -2.03 -13.51 17.34
N GLU A 283 -3.06 -13.08 18.09
CA GLU A 283 -3.13 -13.25 19.56
C GLU A 283 -3.07 -14.72 19.98
N ARG A 284 -3.41 -15.65 19.10
CA ARG A 284 -3.35 -17.09 19.36
C ARG A 284 -2.04 -17.75 18.94
N HIS A 285 -1.25 -17.09 18.09
CA HIS A 285 -0.10 -17.73 17.41
C HIS A 285 1.23 -17.00 17.61
N TYR A 286 1.22 -15.71 17.99
CA TYR A 286 2.43 -14.88 18.04
C TYR A 286 2.62 -14.23 19.40
N PRO A 287 3.88 -13.95 19.83
CA PRO A 287 4.17 -13.12 20.99
C PRO A 287 3.60 -11.69 20.83
N THR A 288 3.21 -11.07 21.96
CA THR A 288 2.66 -9.70 21.96
C THR A 288 3.55 -8.70 21.28
N SER A 289 4.88 -8.80 21.42
CA SER A 289 5.84 -7.90 20.76
C SER A 289 5.75 -7.96 19.24
N VAL A 290 5.63 -9.17 18.65
CA VAL A 290 5.44 -9.35 17.21
C VAL A 290 4.11 -8.75 16.76
N ILE A 291 3.02 -8.98 17.53
CA ILE A 291 1.71 -8.41 17.22
C ILE A 291 1.77 -6.89 17.20
N GLU A 292 2.34 -6.26 18.22
CA GLU A 292 2.44 -4.80 18.32
C GLU A 292 3.29 -4.20 17.20
N ASN A 293 4.37 -4.86 16.81
CA ASN A 293 5.25 -4.42 15.73
C ASN A 293 4.55 -4.54 14.38
N VAL A 294 4.02 -5.71 14.05
CA VAL A 294 3.39 -5.99 12.75
C VAL A 294 2.08 -5.24 12.57
N ALA A 295 1.25 -5.14 13.61
CA ALA A 295 -0.02 -4.43 13.53
C ALA A 295 0.14 -2.94 13.19
N GLY A 296 1.25 -2.31 13.61
CA GLY A 296 1.46 -0.89 13.28
C GLY A 296 2.78 -0.30 13.76
N GLY A 297 3.43 -0.90 14.77
CA GLY A 297 4.65 -0.36 15.37
C GLY A 297 5.77 -0.14 14.35
N ASN A 298 5.96 -1.10 13.42
CA ASN A 298 6.95 -1.03 12.34
C ASN A 298 6.69 0.16 11.42
N TYR A 299 5.46 0.30 10.90
CA TYR A 299 5.09 1.43 10.06
C TYR A 299 5.19 2.77 10.79
N LEU A 300 4.79 2.85 12.04
CA LEU A 300 4.88 4.10 12.80
C LEU A 300 6.35 4.52 13.01
N ARG A 301 7.25 3.58 13.28
CA ARG A 301 8.70 3.87 13.33
C ARG A 301 9.24 4.36 11.98
N PHE A 302 8.86 3.69 10.90
CA PHE A 302 9.23 4.07 9.54
C PHE A 302 8.71 5.48 9.18
N LEU A 303 7.43 5.74 9.39
CA LEU A 303 6.80 7.02 9.07
C LEU A 303 7.36 8.17 9.92
N LYS A 304 7.73 7.90 11.19
CA LYS A 304 8.40 8.90 12.03
C LYS A 304 9.73 9.38 11.47
N LYS A 305 10.40 8.53 10.72
CA LYS A 305 11.73 8.83 10.15
C LYS A 305 11.63 9.44 8.75
N TYR A 306 10.64 9.05 7.96
CA TYR A 306 10.62 9.31 6.53
C TYR A 306 9.42 10.14 6.04
N LEU A 307 8.33 10.26 6.80
CA LEU A 307 7.17 11.10 6.47
C LEU A 307 7.37 12.52 7.00
#